data_edaa06b90c701b18ebeca95ba91af78d
#
_entry.id   edaa06b90c701b18ebeca95ba91af78d
#
_cell.length_a   1.000
_cell.length_b   1.000
_cell.length_c   1.000
_cell.angle_alpha   90.00
_cell.angle_beta   90.00
_cell.angle_gamma   90.00
#
_symmetry.space_group_name_H-M   'P 1'
#
loop_
_entity.id
_entity.type
_entity.pdbx_description
1 polymer ?
#
loop_
_entity_poly.entity_id
_entity_poly.type
_entity_poly.pdbx_seq_one_letter_code
_entity_poly.pdbx_strand_id
1 'polypeptide(L)' 'MTEAPKKKAPPIGIMPRRIWQEKRLQELQATIQRYRDEKREPEQEWIVEAYNLFVELTK' A
#
# COMPACT_ATOMS: atom_id res chain seq x y z
N MET A 1 -10.78 3.31 15.31
CA MET A 1 -11.14 2.40 14.24
C MET A 1 -10.10 2.48 13.12
N THR A 2 -9.74 1.36 12.59
CA THR A 2 -8.73 1.32 11.55
C THR A 2 -9.37 1.47 10.18
N GLU A 3 -8.91 2.45 9.43
CA GLU A 3 -9.42 2.63 8.09
C GLU A 3 -8.65 1.81 7.09
N ALA A 4 -9.34 1.36 6.08
CA ALA A 4 -8.67 0.70 4.97
C ALA A 4 -7.80 1.72 4.24
N PRO A 5 -6.62 1.29 3.77
CA PRO A 5 -5.79 2.22 3.01
C PRO A 5 -6.47 2.58 1.71
N LYS A 6 -6.45 3.86 1.39
CA LYS A 6 -7.05 4.37 0.18
C LYS A 6 -5.98 4.82 -0.78
N LYS A 7 -6.29 4.72 -2.06
CA LYS A 7 -5.39 5.18 -3.08
C LYS A 7 -5.32 6.70 -3.02
N LYS A 8 -4.12 7.23 -2.91
CA LYS A 8 -3.91 8.66 -2.83
C LYS A 8 -2.86 9.11 -3.82
N ALA A 9 -3.03 10.31 -4.33
CA ALA A 9 -1.99 10.92 -5.14
C ALA A 9 -0.90 11.46 -4.22
N PRO A 10 0.37 11.44 -4.66
CA PRO A 10 1.43 12.04 -3.84
C PRO A 10 1.24 13.53 -3.72
N PRO A 11 1.65 14.10 -2.59
CA PRO A 11 1.57 15.56 -2.42
C PRO A 11 2.46 16.26 -3.45
N ILE A 12 1.97 17.33 -4.00
CA ILE A 12 2.68 18.04 -5.04
C ILE A 12 3.87 18.77 -4.44
N GLY A 13 5.07 18.51 -4.99
CA GLY A 13 6.27 19.23 -4.62
C GLY A 13 6.80 18.96 -3.24
N ILE A 14 6.19 18.06 -2.50
CA ILE A 14 6.59 17.82 -1.13
C ILE A 14 7.31 16.49 -0.98
N MET A 15 6.84 15.47 -1.69
CA MET A 15 7.37 14.13 -1.54
C MET A 15 7.67 13.54 -2.91
N PRO A 16 8.91 13.06 -3.14
CA PRO A 16 9.21 12.40 -4.39
C PRO A 16 8.30 11.18 -4.58
N ARG A 17 7.97 10.92 -5.84
CA ARG A 17 7.06 9.83 -6.16
C ARG A 17 7.53 8.50 -5.58
N ARG A 18 8.84 8.24 -5.66
CA ARG A 18 9.38 6.99 -5.18
C ARG A 18 9.15 6.82 -3.68
N ILE A 19 9.38 7.89 -2.92
CA ILE A 19 9.18 7.82 -1.47
C ILE A 19 7.71 7.59 -1.15
N TRP A 20 6.83 8.26 -1.89
CA TRP A 20 5.41 8.06 -1.69
C TRP A 20 5.02 6.61 -1.98
N GLN A 21 5.55 6.05 -3.07
CA GLN A 21 5.26 4.67 -3.42
C GLN A 21 5.75 3.69 -2.36
N GLU A 22 6.93 3.93 -1.82
CA GLU A 22 7.46 3.07 -0.77
C GLU A 22 6.59 3.12 0.47
N LYS A 23 6.17 4.30 0.87
CA LYS A 23 5.31 4.42 2.03
C LYS A 23 3.97 3.76 1.79
N ARG A 24 3.42 3.95 0.62
CA ARG A 24 2.14 3.34 0.29
C ARG A 24 2.24 1.82 0.32
N LEU A 25 3.33 1.28 -0.24
CA LEU A 25 3.53 -0.15 -0.23
C LEU A 25 3.64 -0.68 1.20
N GLN A 26 4.37 0.02 2.05
CA GLN A 26 4.49 -0.41 3.44
C GLN A 26 3.14 -0.42 4.14
N GLU A 27 2.32 0.59 3.89
CA GLU A 27 0.99 0.64 4.48
C GLU A 27 0.15 -0.55 4.03
N LEU A 28 0.20 -0.84 2.75
CA LEU A 28 -0.58 -1.95 2.22
C LEU A 28 -0.10 -3.27 2.78
N GLN A 29 1.21 -3.46 2.85
CA GLN A 29 1.75 -4.70 3.38
C GLN A 29 1.36 -4.88 4.85
N ALA A 30 1.44 -3.81 5.62
CA ALA A 30 1.08 -3.89 7.02
C ALA A 30 -0.40 -4.23 7.20
N THR A 31 -1.26 -3.62 6.38
CA THR A 31 -2.68 -3.88 6.46
C THR A 31 -3.00 -5.32 6.05
N ILE A 32 -2.39 -5.79 4.98
CA ILE A 32 -2.60 -7.15 4.52
C ILE A 32 -2.15 -8.16 5.57
N GLN A 33 -0.97 -7.91 6.17
CA GLN A 33 -0.45 -8.79 7.20
C GLN A 33 -1.38 -8.84 8.41
N ARG A 34 -1.92 -7.69 8.78
CA ARG A 34 -2.83 -7.60 9.90
C ARG A 34 -4.08 -8.43 9.67
N TYR A 35 -4.64 -8.34 8.45
CA TYR A 35 -5.82 -9.13 8.12
C TYR A 35 -5.52 -10.61 8.18
N ARG A 36 -4.35 -11.01 7.69
CA ARG A 36 -3.96 -12.42 7.75
C ARG A 36 -3.80 -12.90 9.18
N ASP A 37 -3.22 -12.06 10.03
CA ASP A 37 -3.04 -12.44 11.44
C ASP A 37 -4.38 -12.65 12.12
N GLU A 38 -5.39 -11.91 11.68
CA GLU A 38 -6.72 -12.06 12.23
C GLU A 38 -7.53 -13.10 11.48
N LYS A 39 -6.92 -13.82 10.56
CA LYS A 39 -7.56 -14.84 9.74
C LYS A 39 -8.70 -14.28 8.92
N ARG A 40 -8.50 -13.05 8.42
CA ARG A 40 -9.45 -12.39 7.55
C ARG A 40 -8.82 -12.23 6.19
N GLU A 41 -9.64 -12.16 5.17
CA GLU A 41 -9.13 -11.99 3.83
C GLU A 41 -8.97 -10.52 3.53
N PRO A 42 -7.77 -10.07 3.13
CA PRO A 42 -7.60 -8.67 2.73
C PRO A 42 -8.31 -8.43 1.41
N GLU A 43 -8.60 -7.17 1.14
CA GLU A 43 -9.22 -6.80 -0.11
C GLU A 43 -8.29 -7.08 -1.28
N GLN A 44 -8.84 -7.58 -2.34
CA GLN A 44 -8.03 -7.90 -3.50
C GLN A 44 -7.39 -6.66 -4.10
N GLU A 45 -8.07 -5.52 -4.03
CA GLU A 45 -7.51 -4.27 -4.53
C GLU A 45 -6.20 -3.93 -3.84
N TRP A 46 -6.10 -4.20 -2.54
CA TRP A 46 -4.88 -3.92 -1.82
C TRP A 46 -3.74 -4.80 -2.29
N ILE A 47 -4.05 -6.06 -2.56
CA ILE A 47 -3.05 -7.00 -3.01
C ILE A 47 -2.54 -6.60 -4.39
N VAL A 48 -3.45 -6.23 -5.28
CA VAL A 48 -3.08 -5.82 -6.63
C VAL A 48 -2.25 -4.54 -6.58
N GLU A 49 -2.68 -3.59 -5.78
CA GLU A 49 -1.95 -2.33 -5.68
C GLU A 49 -0.56 -2.56 -5.12
N ALA A 50 -0.45 -3.38 -4.08
CA ALA A 50 0.85 -3.67 -3.49
C ALA A 50 1.77 -4.34 -4.49
N TYR A 51 1.24 -5.26 -5.27
CA TYR A 51 2.03 -5.93 -6.29
C TYR A 51 2.52 -4.94 -7.33
N ASN A 52 1.63 -4.06 -7.80
CA ASN A 52 2.01 -3.08 -8.81
C ASN A 52 3.07 -2.12 -8.28
N LEU A 53 2.93 -1.70 -7.04
CA LEU A 53 3.92 -0.82 -6.43
C LEU A 53 5.27 -1.52 -6.30
N PHE A 54 5.23 -2.78 -5.89
CA PHE A 54 6.46 -3.55 -5.75
C PHE A 54 7.18 -3.65 -7.11
N VAL A 55 6.45 -3.96 -8.15
CA VAL A 55 7.03 -4.08 -9.48
C VAL A 55 7.63 -2.75 -9.93
N GLU A 56 6.93 -1.66 -9.68
CA GLU A 56 7.42 -0.34 -10.07
C GLU A 56 8.70 0.02 -9.33
N LEU A 57 8.76 -0.32 -8.05
CA LEU A 57 9.92 0.02 -7.25
C LEU A 57 11.15 -0.82 -7.57
N THR A 58 10.94 -1.98 -8.17
CA THR A 58 12.06 -2.87 -8.50
C THR A 58 12.53 -2.74 -9.94
N LYS A 59 11.95 -1.83 -10.69
CA LYS A 59 12.36 -1.61 -12.08
C LYS A 59 13.71 -0.95 -12.17
#